data_9d9b6c2e7ca3b57411903079fbe857de
#
_entry.id   9d9b6c2e7ca3b57411903079fbe857de
#
_cell.length_a   1.000
_cell.length_b   1.000
_cell.length_c   1.000
_cell.angle_alpha   90.00
_cell.angle_beta   90.00
_cell.angle_gamma   90.00
#
_symmetry.space_group_name_H-M   'P 1'
#
loop_
_entity.id
_entity.type
_entity.pdbx_description
1 polymer ?
#
loop_
_entity_poly.entity_id
_entity_poly.type
_entity_poly.pdbx_seq_one_letter_code
_entity_poly.pdbx_strand_id
1 'polypeptide(L)'
;MTTPPVLVVRPQPSRGLGAFYRNLGLTMLATHARAQGLDAQLADLTFDSFTAALAGGAKVAAFSLYIDDFAEGARLAEAARHAGLATVVGGPHATLLGADVLAATSAFDIVGVGDCLPEAMPVIQNLARGVMPHSRIVVSGAAAARMDTLAPDYSIWPDHRYFPVFPVEFSRGCRQHCPFCTDPVLRRGLAVDPVERTLHTIRQLVASYGPIWVRFVDSSLSSLGPDLDRLLEELIAAALPVEWSAYAYPHDVTALLAERMARAGCRALFLGIESLARGVRVGKHHAKRPEEVSRAVDTLHDYGIFVHGNFIIGLPGETPATVEETLQGLARIRFDSVGGGPFYLTPGSTFERRPDSFGIRILDLDWRIRQHVNFYDAAHEYFATATLTQQQMKALAAGFRRRVQDRYLACWNLSDYALLCWLSVGGT
;
A
#
# COMPACT_ATOMS: atom_id res chain seq x y z
N MET A 1 13.24 -23.53 -28.19
CA MET A 1 12.70 -22.18 -28.35
C MET A 1 12.58 -21.59 -26.95
N THR A 2 13.20 -20.44 -26.69
CA THR A 2 13.06 -19.73 -25.40
C THR A 2 11.61 -19.24 -25.26
N THR A 3 11.01 -19.41 -24.10
CA THR A 3 9.65 -18.93 -23.84
C THR A 3 9.68 -17.39 -23.87
N PRO A 4 8.73 -16.72 -24.55
CA PRO A 4 8.68 -15.27 -24.59
C PRO A 4 8.58 -14.66 -23.19
N PRO A 5 9.18 -13.50 -22.95
CA PRO A 5 9.16 -12.86 -21.64
C PRO A 5 7.77 -12.40 -21.24
N VAL A 6 7.56 -12.26 -19.94
CA VAL A 6 6.42 -11.57 -19.34
C VAL A 6 6.81 -10.10 -19.18
N LEU A 7 6.04 -9.20 -19.78
CA LEU A 7 6.19 -7.76 -19.59
C LEU A 7 5.49 -7.35 -18.30
N VAL A 8 6.25 -7.01 -17.27
CA VAL A 8 5.76 -6.48 -16.01
C VAL A 8 5.61 -4.97 -16.16
N VAL A 9 4.39 -4.48 -16.15
CA VAL A 9 4.09 -3.07 -16.46
C VAL A 9 3.80 -2.30 -15.17
N ARG A 10 4.55 -1.21 -14.99
CA ARG A 10 4.28 -0.20 -13.98
C ARG A 10 3.78 1.06 -14.68
N PRO A 11 2.47 1.43 -14.52
CA PRO A 11 1.96 2.72 -14.98
C PRO A 11 2.75 3.86 -14.34
N GLN A 12 2.80 5.00 -15.02
CA GLN A 12 3.40 6.19 -14.42
C GLN A 12 2.59 6.57 -13.18
N PRO A 13 3.21 6.72 -12.00
CA PRO A 13 2.51 7.16 -10.81
C PRO A 13 1.88 8.53 -11.04
N SER A 14 0.64 8.68 -10.66
CA SER A 14 -0.12 9.90 -10.89
C SER A 14 0.41 11.12 -10.11
N ARG A 15 1.16 10.89 -9.04
CA ARG A 15 1.71 11.96 -8.18
C ARG A 15 2.96 11.52 -7.40
N GLY A 16 3.85 12.50 -7.14
CA GLY A 16 4.91 12.42 -6.14
C GLY A 16 6.14 11.59 -6.53
N LEU A 17 7.01 11.42 -5.54
CA LEU A 17 8.28 10.70 -5.68
C LEU A 17 8.11 9.17 -5.70
N GLY A 18 6.87 8.67 -5.69
CA GLY A 18 6.53 7.25 -5.79
C GLY A 18 7.17 6.54 -6.98
N ALA A 19 7.49 7.31 -8.02
CA ALA A 19 8.21 6.86 -9.20
C ALA A 19 9.56 6.20 -8.91
N PHE A 20 10.28 6.68 -7.90
CA PHE A 20 11.66 6.27 -7.60
C PHE A 20 11.77 5.13 -6.57
N TYR A 21 10.66 4.44 -6.28
CA TYR A 21 10.63 3.30 -5.36
C TYR A 21 10.22 2.02 -6.07
N ARG A 22 10.84 0.93 -5.63
CA ARG A 22 10.51 -0.41 -6.09
C ARG A 22 9.13 -0.83 -5.56
N ASN A 23 8.35 -1.50 -6.38
CA ASN A 23 7.02 -2.00 -6.01
C ASN A 23 7.11 -3.49 -5.66
N LEU A 24 6.72 -3.89 -4.43
CA LEU A 24 6.80 -5.27 -3.97
C LEU A 24 5.92 -6.21 -4.80
N GLY A 25 4.69 -5.79 -5.16
CA GLY A 25 3.78 -6.64 -5.95
C GLY A 25 4.35 -6.98 -7.32
N LEU A 26 4.95 -6.00 -8.02
CA LEU A 26 5.61 -6.22 -9.31
C LEU A 26 6.90 -7.03 -9.15
N THR A 27 7.66 -6.80 -8.05
CA THR A 27 8.84 -7.60 -7.71
C THR A 27 8.45 -9.07 -7.54
N MET A 28 7.40 -9.35 -6.75
CA MET A 28 6.94 -10.71 -6.51
C MET A 28 6.39 -11.37 -7.78
N LEU A 29 5.68 -10.64 -8.63
CA LEU A 29 5.23 -11.13 -9.94
C LEU A 29 6.43 -11.59 -10.80
N ALA A 30 7.47 -10.77 -10.90
CA ALA A 30 8.70 -11.12 -11.62
C ALA A 30 9.42 -12.31 -10.98
N THR A 31 9.51 -12.33 -9.64
CA THR A 31 10.12 -13.42 -8.87
C THR A 31 9.44 -14.76 -9.18
N HIS A 32 8.10 -14.79 -9.11
CA HIS A 32 7.33 -15.99 -9.42
C HIS A 32 7.47 -16.41 -10.90
N ALA A 33 7.46 -15.47 -11.83
CA ALA A 33 7.67 -15.76 -13.25
C ALA A 33 9.03 -16.42 -13.47
N ARG A 34 10.10 -15.84 -12.93
CA ARG A 34 11.47 -16.37 -13.04
C ARG A 34 11.63 -17.75 -12.37
N ALA A 35 11.00 -17.96 -11.21
CA ALA A 35 10.99 -19.26 -10.54
C ALA A 35 10.33 -20.37 -11.39
N GLN A 36 9.46 -20.00 -12.32
CA GLN A 36 8.82 -20.91 -13.28
C GLN A 36 9.55 -20.97 -14.65
N GLY A 37 10.74 -20.39 -14.74
CA GLY A 37 11.55 -20.40 -15.97
C GLY A 37 11.05 -19.43 -17.05
N LEU A 38 10.20 -18.46 -16.69
CA LEU A 38 9.80 -17.35 -17.57
C LEU A 38 10.78 -16.19 -17.36
N ASP A 39 11.23 -15.58 -18.46
CA ASP A 39 11.89 -14.27 -18.34
C ASP A 39 10.86 -13.19 -18.00
N ALA A 40 11.25 -12.20 -17.15
CA ALA A 40 10.41 -11.10 -16.76
C ALA A 40 11.14 -9.78 -17.05
N GLN A 41 10.50 -8.93 -17.83
CA GLN A 41 11.01 -7.61 -18.22
C GLN A 41 10.14 -6.51 -17.62
N LEU A 42 10.76 -5.52 -16.98
CA LEU A 42 10.05 -4.35 -16.43
C LEU A 42 9.89 -3.28 -17.51
N ALA A 43 8.67 -2.76 -17.64
CA ALA A 43 8.37 -1.49 -18.27
C ALA A 43 7.85 -0.52 -17.19
N ASP A 44 8.73 0.29 -16.64
CA ASP A 44 8.36 1.39 -15.75
C ASP A 44 8.14 2.66 -16.58
N LEU A 45 6.88 3.03 -16.74
CA LEU A 45 6.49 4.14 -17.63
C LEU A 45 6.83 5.53 -17.06
N THR A 46 7.45 5.60 -15.90
CA THR A 46 8.15 6.81 -15.46
C THR A 46 9.38 7.08 -16.33
N PHE A 47 10.04 6.02 -16.81
CA PHE A 47 11.34 6.09 -17.48
C PHE A 47 11.31 5.48 -18.88
N ASP A 48 10.40 4.56 -19.16
CA ASP A 48 10.39 3.72 -20.35
C ASP A 48 9.26 4.10 -21.33
N SER A 49 9.50 3.89 -22.61
CA SER A 49 8.45 3.99 -23.63
C SER A 49 7.62 2.70 -23.67
N PHE A 50 6.32 2.81 -23.48
CA PHE A 50 5.43 1.64 -23.56
C PHE A 50 5.43 1.01 -24.95
N THR A 51 5.46 1.83 -26.00
CA THR A 51 5.52 1.35 -27.39
C THR A 51 6.79 0.52 -27.65
N ALA A 52 7.94 0.98 -27.12
CA ALA A 52 9.19 0.22 -27.21
C ALA A 52 9.12 -1.09 -26.42
N ALA A 53 8.55 -1.07 -25.23
CA ALA A 53 8.37 -2.26 -24.40
C ALA A 53 7.48 -3.31 -25.07
N LEU A 54 6.39 -2.91 -25.74
CA LEU A 54 5.52 -3.81 -26.50
C LEU A 54 6.23 -4.48 -27.68
N ALA A 55 7.21 -3.81 -28.29
CA ALA A 55 8.01 -4.36 -29.38
C ALA A 55 9.05 -5.41 -28.93
N GLY A 56 9.27 -5.59 -27.62
CA GLY A 56 10.26 -6.48 -27.02
C GLY A 56 9.97 -7.99 -27.12
N GLY A 57 8.91 -8.40 -27.82
CA GLY A 57 8.58 -9.81 -28.09
C GLY A 57 7.84 -10.52 -26.95
N ALA A 58 7.44 -9.82 -25.90
CA ALA A 58 6.57 -10.36 -24.86
C ALA A 58 5.22 -10.86 -25.43
N LYS A 59 4.63 -11.85 -24.79
CA LYS A 59 3.28 -12.36 -25.12
C LYS A 59 2.26 -12.07 -24.03
N VAL A 60 2.73 -11.64 -22.85
CA VAL A 60 1.90 -11.33 -21.70
C VAL A 60 2.30 -9.96 -21.16
N ALA A 61 1.34 -9.09 -20.92
CA ALA A 61 1.52 -7.85 -20.14
C ALA A 61 0.80 -8.02 -18.79
N ALA A 62 1.54 -7.88 -17.71
CA ALA A 62 1.04 -8.13 -16.35
C ALA A 62 1.17 -6.87 -15.50
N PHE A 63 0.11 -6.56 -14.76
CA PHE A 63 -0.08 -5.35 -13.98
C PHE A 63 -0.38 -5.69 -12.52
N SER A 64 0.15 -4.89 -11.58
CA SER A 64 -0.27 -4.89 -10.18
C SER A 64 -0.73 -3.48 -9.83
N LEU A 65 -2.05 -3.28 -9.74
CA LEU A 65 -2.66 -1.95 -9.71
C LEU A 65 -3.28 -1.61 -8.36
N TYR A 66 -3.18 -0.32 -8.03
CA TYR A 66 -3.93 0.35 -6.96
C TYR A 66 -5.10 1.13 -7.56
N ILE A 67 -5.91 1.75 -6.71
CA ILE A 67 -7.09 2.50 -7.15
C ILE A 67 -6.74 3.72 -8.01
N ASP A 68 -5.65 4.38 -7.71
CA ASP A 68 -5.20 5.62 -8.34
C ASP A 68 -4.52 5.41 -9.69
N ASP A 69 -4.06 4.22 -9.99
CA ASP A 69 -3.42 3.85 -11.25
C ASP A 69 -4.27 2.89 -12.13
N PHE A 70 -5.45 2.48 -11.65
CA PHE A 70 -6.27 1.48 -12.33
C PHE A 70 -6.76 1.93 -13.71
N ALA A 71 -7.26 3.17 -13.82
CA ALA A 71 -7.78 3.70 -15.10
C ALA A 71 -6.67 3.76 -16.16
N GLU A 72 -5.48 4.24 -15.79
CA GLU A 72 -4.32 4.26 -16.68
C GLU A 72 -3.83 2.85 -17.00
N GLY A 73 -3.78 1.97 -16.00
CA GLY A 73 -3.44 0.55 -16.19
C GLY A 73 -4.38 -0.15 -17.18
N ALA A 74 -5.68 0.12 -17.12
CA ALA A 74 -6.66 -0.42 -18.06
C ALA A 74 -6.42 0.09 -19.48
N ARG A 75 -6.15 1.40 -19.64
CA ARG A 75 -5.82 2.00 -20.95
C ARG A 75 -4.55 1.37 -21.56
N LEU A 76 -3.54 1.13 -20.75
CA LEU A 76 -2.29 0.49 -21.18
C LEU A 76 -2.54 -1.00 -21.55
N ALA A 77 -3.37 -1.69 -20.78
CA ALA A 77 -3.73 -3.07 -21.08
C ALA A 77 -4.49 -3.19 -22.40
N GLU A 78 -5.40 -2.26 -22.72
CA GLU A 78 -6.04 -2.20 -24.03
C GLU A 78 -5.02 -2.04 -25.16
N ALA A 79 -4.04 -1.13 -25.00
CA ALA A 79 -2.97 -0.97 -25.98
C ALA A 79 -2.11 -2.24 -26.12
N ALA A 80 -1.81 -2.95 -25.02
CA ALA A 80 -1.12 -4.25 -25.06
C ALA A 80 -1.91 -5.31 -25.81
N ARG A 81 -3.23 -5.39 -25.60
CA ARG A 81 -4.11 -6.30 -26.35
C ARG A 81 -4.14 -6.00 -27.84
N HIS A 82 -4.21 -4.71 -28.22
CA HIS A 82 -4.12 -4.32 -29.63
C HIS A 82 -2.77 -4.69 -30.27
N ALA A 83 -1.71 -4.72 -29.47
CA ALA A 83 -0.40 -5.23 -29.89
C ALA A 83 -0.28 -6.76 -29.89
N GLY A 84 -1.35 -7.48 -29.54
CA GLY A 84 -1.42 -8.95 -29.55
C GLY A 84 -0.90 -9.63 -28.29
N LEU A 85 -0.74 -8.91 -27.18
CA LEU A 85 -0.38 -9.49 -25.89
C LEU A 85 -1.64 -9.91 -25.12
N ALA A 86 -1.55 -11.01 -24.38
CA ALA A 86 -2.51 -11.35 -23.33
C ALA A 86 -2.29 -10.41 -22.13
N THR A 87 -3.35 -10.08 -21.40
CA THR A 87 -3.29 -9.10 -20.32
C THR A 87 -3.74 -9.70 -18.98
N VAL A 88 -2.94 -9.45 -17.95
CA VAL A 88 -3.18 -9.95 -16.59
C VAL A 88 -3.16 -8.78 -15.62
N VAL A 89 -4.15 -8.68 -14.76
CA VAL A 89 -4.18 -7.69 -13.67
C VAL A 89 -4.32 -8.38 -12.33
N GLY A 90 -3.55 -7.91 -11.36
CA GLY A 90 -3.64 -8.27 -9.95
C GLY A 90 -3.46 -7.02 -9.07
N GLY A 91 -3.10 -7.26 -7.83
CA GLY A 91 -2.84 -6.21 -6.84
C GLY A 91 -4.08 -5.85 -6.01
N PRO A 92 -3.93 -4.84 -5.11
CA PRO A 92 -4.97 -4.50 -4.14
C PRO A 92 -6.30 -4.14 -4.79
N HIS A 93 -6.27 -3.35 -5.86
CA HIS A 93 -7.51 -2.89 -6.49
C HIS A 93 -8.27 -4.02 -7.19
N ALA A 94 -7.57 -4.87 -7.95
CA ALA A 94 -8.15 -6.06 -8.57
C ALA A 94 -8.72 -7.02 -7.52
N THR A 95 -8.06 -7.14 -6.37
CA THR A 95 -8.55 -7.95 -5.24
C THR A 95 -9.84 -7.39 -4.64
N LEU A 96 -9.96 -6.07 -4.50
CA LEU A 96 -11.15 -5.42 -3.94
C LEU A 96 -12.37 -5.53 -4.87
N LEU A 97 -12.16 -5.37 -6.17
CA LEU A 97 -13.24 -5.45 -7.15
C LEU A 97 -13.57 -6.91 -7.53
N GLY A 98 -12.58 -7.81 -7.52
CA GLY A 98 -12.79 -9.20 -7.92
C GLY A 98 -13.31 -9.30 -9.36
N ALA A 99 -14.43 -10.01 -9.52
CA ALA A 99 -15.07 -10.20 -10.81
C ALA A 99 -15.64 -8.91 -11.43
N ASP A 100 -15.88 -7.86 -10.63
CA ASP A 100 -16.38 -6.56 -11.12
C ASP A 100 -15.39 -5.89 -12.07
N VAL A 101 -14.09 -6.22 -12.01
CA VAL A 101 -13.08 -5.79 -12.98
C VAL A 101 -13.48 -6.20 -14.40
N LEU A 102 -13.99 -7.43 -14.58
CA LEU A 102 -14.38 -7.93 -15.90
C LEU A 102 -15.63 -7.25 -16.44
N ALA A 103 -16.49 -6.73 -15.55
CA ALA A 103 -17.65 -5.91 -15.92
C ALA A 103 -17.25 -4.46 -16.22
N ALA A 104 -16.26 -3.94 -15.50
CA ALA A 104 -15.78 -2.56 -15.62
C ALA A 104 -15.02 -2.29 -16.93
N THR A 105 -14.25 -3.26 -17.41
CA THR A 105 -13.41 -3.09 -18.61
C THR A 105 -13.18 -4.39 -19.36
N SER A 106 -12.98 -4.29 -20.68
CA SER A 106 -12.54 -5.40 -21.53
C SER A 106 -11.01 -5.54 -21.59
N ALA A 107 -10.27 -4.65 -20.92
CA ALA A 107 -8.82 -4.54 -21.02
C ALA A 107 -8.06 -5.78 -20.54
N PHE A 108 -8.62 -6.56 -19.62
CA PHE A 108 -7.92 -7.67 -19.00
C PHE A 108 -8.52 -9.02 -19.36
N ASP A 109 -7.65 -9.96 -19.71
CA ASP A 109 -8.02 -11.37 -19.96
C ASP A 109 -8.07 -12.16 -18.65
N ILE A 110 -7.16 -11.89 -17.72
CA ILE A 110 -7.04 -12.54 -16.42
C ILE A 110 -7.09 -11.52 -15.30
N VAL A 111 -7.87 -11.79 -14.27
CA VAL A 111 -7.92 -11.03 -13.03
C VAL A 111 -7.45 -11.90 -11.87
N GLY A 112 -6.37 -11.49 -11.22
CA GLY A 112 -5.84 -12.12 -10.01
C GLY A 112 -6.42 -11.49 -8.75
N VAL A 113 -6.95 -12.30 -7.85
CA VAL A 113 -7.61 -11.87 -6.62
C VAL A 113 -6.92 -12.49 -5.40
N GLY A 114 -6.56 -11.66 -4.43
CA GLY A 114 -5.84 -12.08 -3.24
C GLY A 114 -4.39 -12.48 -3.52
N ASP A 115 -3.82 -13.30 -2.66
CA ASP A 115 -2.45 -13.81 -2.80
C ASP A 115 -2.41 -14.96 -3.83
N CYS A 116 -2.66 -14.62 -5.09
CA CYS A 116 -2.92 -15.58 -6.17
C CYS A 116 -1.71 -15.88 -7.06
N LEU A 117 -0.52 -15.37 -6.77
CA LEU A 117 0.64 -15.57 -7.65
C LEU A 117 0.92 -17.06 -7.92
N PRO A 118 0.95 -17.95 -6.92
CA PRO A 118 1.16 -19.37 -7.17
C PRO A 118 0.09 -19.98 -8.08
N GLU A 119 -1.16 -19.60 -7.93
CA GLU A 119 -2.30 -20.10 -8.73
C GLU A 119 -2.35 -19.46 -10.12
N ALA A 120 -1.86 -18.22 -10.27
CA ALA A 120 -1.84 -17.51 -11.55
C ALA A 120 -0.67 -17.92 -12.45
N MET A 121 0.45 -18.36 -11.90
CA MET A 121 1.63 -18.70 -12.70
C MET A 121 1.38 -19.76 -13.78
N PRO A 122 0.68 -20.88 -13.56
CA PRO A 122 0.37 -21.83 -14.62
C PRO A 122 -0.46 -21.22 -15.76
N VAL A 123 -1.36 -20.30 -15.44
CA VAL A 123 -2.15 -19.57 -16.45
C VAL A 123 -1.25 -18.63 -17.23
N ILE A 124 -0.40 -17.85 -16.57
CA ILE A 124 0.56 -16.94 -17.21
C ILE A 124 1.53 -17.72 -18.12
N GLN A 125 1.99 -18.90 -17.71
CA GLN A 125 2.83 -19.76 -18.55
C GLN A 125 2.10 -20.20 -19.83
N ASN A 126 0.83 -20.58 -19.74
CA ASN A 126 0.03 -20.94 -20.90
C ASN A 126 -0.14 -19.75 -21.84
N LEU A 127 -0.45 -18.55 -21.30
CA LEU A 127 -0.52 -17.32 -22.09
C LEU A 127 0.80 -17.01 -22.81
N ALA A 128 1.94 -17.15 -22.13
CA ALA A 128 3.25 -16.93 -22.72
C ALA A 128 3.56 -17.91 -23.87
N ARG A 129 2.97 -19.12 -23.84
CA ARG A 129 3.04 -20.10 -24.91
C ARG A 129 1.98 -19.89 -26.01
N GLY A 130 1.15 -18.85 -25.92
CA GLY A 130 0.09 -18.54 -26.86
C GLY A 130 -1.21 -19.32 -26.65
N VAL A 131 -1.36 -19.98 -25.50
CA VAL A 131 -2.59 -20.70 -25.15
C VAL A 131 -3.53 -19.76 -24.40
N MET A 132 -4.56 -19.27 -25.07
CA MET A 132 -5.57 -18.39 -24.49
C MET A 132 -6.69 -19.19 -23.83
N PRO A 133 -7.25 -18.73 -22.70
CA PRO A 133 -8.46 -19.32 -22.15
C PRO A 133 -9.66 -19.01 -23.06
N HIS A 134 -10.68 -19.88 -23.02
CA HIS A 134 -11.90 -19.70 -23.82
C HIS A 134 -12.72 -18.47 -23.45
N SER A 135 -12.52 -17.95 -22.24
CA SER A 135 -13.16 -16.74 -21.73
C SER A 135 -12.23 -16.00 -20.77
N ARG A 136 -12.54 -14.74 -20.50
CA ARG A 136 -11.85 -14.00 -19.43
C ARG A 136 -12.14 -14.66 -18.07
N ILE A 137 -11.13 -14.80 -17.23
CA ILE A 137 -11.23 -15.56 -15.98
C ILE A 137 -10.71 -14.78 -14.78
N VAL A 138 -11.25 -15.12 -13.60
CA VAL A 138 -10.73 -14.68 -12.30
C VAL A 138 -9.95 -15.84 -11.68
N VAL A 139 -8.70 -15.59 -11.30
CA VAL A 139 -7.86 -16.53 -10.56
C VAL A 139 -7.80 -16.05 -9.11
N SER A 140 -8.32 -16.87 -8.22
CA SER A 140 -8.34 -16.54 -6.78
C SER A 140 -7.22 -17.27 -6.06
N GLY A 141 -6.51 -16.55 -5.22
CA GLY A 141 -5.51 -17.11 -4.30
C GLY A 141 -6.14 -17.71 -3.05
N ALA A 142 -5.30 -18.07 -2.09
CA ALA A 142 -5.73 -18.65 -0.82
C ALA A 142 -6.73 -17.75 -0.08
N ALA A 143 -7.71 -18.39 0.56
CA ALA A 143 -8.74 -17.68 1.31
C ALA A 143 -8.22 -17.04 2.61
N ALA A 144 -7.12 -17.57 3.19
CA ALA A 144 -6.46 -17.04 4.38
C ALA A 144 -5.12 -16.39 4.03
N ALA A 145 -4.71 -15.41 4.84
CA ALA A 145 -3.39 -14.80 4.72
C ALA A 145 -2.29 -15.87 4.80
N ARG A 146 -1.34 -15.78 3.89
CA ARG A 146 -0.13 -16.63 3.90
C ARG A 146 1.07 -15.79 3.46
N MET A 147 2.23 -16.09 4.02
CA MET A 147 3.48 -15.52 3.53
C MET A 147 3.92 -16.24 2.26
N ASP A 148 4.58 -15.51 1.38
CA ASP A 148 5.19 -16.10 0.20
C ASP A 148 6.38 -16.98 0.60
N THR A 149 6.66 -18.02 -0.17
CA THR A 149 7.83 -18.90 0.06
C THR A 149 9.07 -18.44 -0.68
N LEU A 150 8.92 -17.55 -1.66
CA LEU A 150 10.01 -17.00 -2.46
C LEU A 150 10.48 -15.67 -1.86
N ALA A 151 11.78 -15.48 -1.79
CA ALA A 151 12.37 -14.18 -1.47
C ALA A 151 12.22 -13.24 -2.69
N PRO A 152 11.90 -11.94 -2.48
CA PRO A 152 11.74 -10.99 -3.56
C PRO A 152 13.06 -10.80 -4.35
N ASP A 153 13.01 -10.99 -5.66
CA ASP A 153 14.14 -10.72 -6.57
C ASP A 153 14.05 -9.30 -7.13
N TYR A 154 14.78 -8.38 -6.49
CA TYR A 154 14.79 -6.97 -6.88
C TYR A 154 15.64 -6.68 -8.11
N SER A 155 16.33 -7.65 -8.71
CA SER A 155 17.18 -7.45 -9.90
C SER A 155 16.39 -7.06 -11.15
N ILE A 156 15.06 -7.13 -11.12
CA ILE A 156 14.21 -6.60 -12.19
C ILE A 156 14.28 -5.06 -12.28
N TRP A 157 14.66 -4.39 -11.20
CA TRP A 157 14.71 -2.93 -11.11
C TRP A 157 16.12 -2.43 -11.42
N PRO A 158 16.33 -1.58 -12.46
CA PRO A 158 17.65 -0.98 -12.74
C PRO A 158 18.08 -0.07 -11.58
N ASP A 159 19.22 -0.39 -10.94
CA ASP A 159 19.63 0.23 -9.67
C ASP A 159 19.81 1.75 -9.75
N HIS A 160 20.34 2.23 -10.86
CA HIS A 160 20.61 3.65 -11.09
C HIS A 160 19.36 4.54 -11.18
N ARG A 161 18.16 3.96 -11.22
CA ARG A 161 16.87 4.68 -11.33
C ARG A 161 16.14 4.83 -10.00
N TYR A 162 16.53 4.09 -8.98
CA TYR A 162 15.75 3.97 -7.75
C TYR A 162 16.62 4.21 -6.53
N PHE A 163 16.02 4.80 -5.49
CA PHE A 163 16.66 4.92 -4.19
C PHE A 163 16.94 3.55 -3.58
N PRO A 164 17.96 3.42 -2.69
CA PRO A 164 18.27 2.18 -1.99
C PRO A 164 17.24 1.88 -0.90
N VAL A 165 15.95 2.04 -1.22
CA VAL A 165 14.79 1.77 -0.36
C VAL A 165 14.08 0.53 -0.88
N PHE A 166 13.96 -0.49 -0.03
CA PHE A 166 13.39 -1.78 -0.40
C PHE A 166 12.13 -2.07 0.44
N PRO A 167 10.97 -2.29 -0.19
CA PRO A 167 9.80 -2.78 0.53
C PRO A 167 10.01 -4.23 0.94
N VAL A 168 9.93 -4.51 2.24
CA VAL A 168 10.01 -5.87 2.81
C VAL A 168 8.74 -6.14 3.60
N GLU A 169 8.23 -7.35 3.53
CA GLU A 169 7.03 -7.77 4.25
C GLU A 169 7.45 -8.80 5.31
N PHE A 170 7.19 -8.51 6.58
CA PHE A 170 7.39 -9.44 7.69
C PHE A 170 6.08 -10.10 8.10
N SER A 171 4.96 -9.40 7.88
CA SER A 171 3.64 -9.97 8.14
C SER A 171 2.64 -9.57 7.06
N ARG A 172 1.61 -10.37 6.89
CA ARG A 172 0.51 -10.16 5.94
C ARG A 172 -0.81 -10.26 6.66
N GLY A 173 -1.62 -9.19 6.54
CA GLY A 173 -2.86 -9.03 7.29
C GLY A 173 -2.69 -8.23 8.59
N CYS A 174 -3.78 -8.02 9.34
CA CYS A 174 -3.79 -7.19 10.52
C CYS A 174 -4.75 -7.75 11.59
N ARG A 175 -4.39 -7.63 12.85
CA ARG A 175 -5.26 -7.98 14.00
C ARG A 175 -6.32 -6.92 14.30
N GLN A 176 -6.13 -5.71 13.76
CA GLN A 176 -7.09 -4.62 13.91
C GLN A 176 -8.23 -4.80 12.90
N HIS A 177 -9.46 -4.59 13.33
CA HIS A 177 -10.64 -4.68 12.47
C HIS A 177 -11.26 -3.30 12.27
N CYS A 178 -10.46 -2.34 11.81
CA CYS A 178 -10.92 -0.99 11.54
C CYS A 178 -12.02 -1.02 10.47
N PRO A 179 -13.20 -0.40 10.71
CA PRO A 179 -14.36 -0.58 9.85
C PRO A 179 -14.20 0.05 8.46
N PHE A 180 -13.29 0.99 8.29
CA PHE A 180 -12.93 1.62 7.02
C PHE A 180 -11.86 0.85 6.25
N CYS A 181 -11.11 -0.05 6.92
CA CYS A 181 -9.88 -0.63 6.40
C CYS A 181 -10.16 -1.75 5.41
N THR A 182 -9.33 -1.81 4.37
CA THR A 182 -9.37 -2.85 3.33
C THR A 182 -8.56 -4.08 3.69
N ASP A 183 -7.64 -4.00 4.62
CA ASP A 183 -6.72 -5.10 4.92
C ASP A 183 -7.43 -6.42 5.25
N PRO A 184 -8.52 -6.44 6.06
CA PRO A 184 -9.27 -7.67 6.31
C PRO A 184 -9.98 -8.24 5.07
N VAL A 185 -10.12 -7.43 4.00
CA VAL A 185 -10.69 -7.86 2.72
C VAL A 185 -9.61 -8.42 1.82
N LEU A 186 -8.50 -7.71 1.75
CA LEU A 186 -7.33 -8.09 0.95
C LEU A 186 -6.69 -9.37 1.49
N ARG A 187 -6.67 -9.53 2.82
CA ARG A 187 -5.98 -10.62 3.51
C ARG A 187 -6.79 -11.08 4.72
N ARG A 188 -7.31 -12.28 4.68
CA ARG A 188 -8.13 -12.83 5.75
C ARG A 188 -7.26 -13.46 6.84
N GLY A 189 -7.12 -12.76 7.96
CA GLY A 189 -6.30 -13.20 9.09
C GLY A 189 -4.95 -12.51 9.16
N LEU A 190 -4.00 -13.15 9.82
CA LEU A 190 -2.62 -12.69 9.96
C LEU A 190 -1.68 -13.86 9.71
N ALA A 191 -0.71 -13.66 8.83
CA ALA A 191 0.43 -14.54 8.65
C ALA A 191 1.71 -13.76 8.97
N VAL A 192 2.64 -14.38 9.69
CA VAL A 192 3.94 -13.80 10.04
C VAL A 192 5.03 -14.65 9.41
N ASP A 193 6.01 -14.00 8.84
CA ASP A 193 7.16 -14.64 8.23
C ASP A 193 8.11 -15.19 9.32
N PRO A 194 8.76 -16.34 9.13
CA PRO A 194 9.89 -16.71 9.97
C PRO A 194 10.95 -15.61 9.97
N VAL A 195 11.39 -15.19 11.15
CA VAL A 195 12.36 -14.10 11.32
C VAL A 195 13.63 -14.35 10.51
N GLU A 196 14.08 -15.61 10.46
CA GLU A 196 15.26 -16.05 9.74
C GLU A 196 15.15 -15.78 8.22
N ARG A 197 13.95 -15.93 7.66
CA ARG A 197 13.70 -15.68 6.22
C ARG A 197 13.70 -14.19 5.92
N THR A 198 13.06 -13.38 6.74
CA THR A 198 13.08 -11.92 6.62
C THR A 198 14.51 -11.38 6.73
N LEU A 199 15.29 -11.87 7.72
CA LEU A 199 16.70 -11.50 7.84
C LEU A 199 17.55 -11.98 6.67
N HIS A 200 17.28 -13.16 6.14
CA HIS A 200 17.98 -13.64 4.96
C HIS A 200 17.76 -12.69 3.77
N THR A 201 16.52 -12.27 3.54
CA THR A 201 16.19 -11.27 2.51
C THR A 201 16.96 -9.96 2.75
N ILE A 202 16.97 -9.44 3.97
CA ILE A 202 17.67 -8.20 4.31
C ILE A 202 19.21 -8.36 4.11
N ARG A 203 19.79 -9.49 4.53
CA ARG A 203 21.22 -9.78 4.30
C ARG A 203 21.58 -9.83 2.83
N GLN A 204 20.74 -10.44 1.99
CA GLN A 204 20.95 -10.47 0.54
C GLN A 204 20.91 -9.06 -0.06
N LEU A 205 19.96 -8.22 0.39
CA LEU A 205 19.87 -6.83 -0.05
C LEU A 205 21.11 -6.04 0.35
N VAL A 206 21.57 -6.15 1.59
CA VAL A 206 22.78 -5.49 2.07
C VAL A 206 24.01 -5.98 1.30
N ALA A 207 24.11 -7.28 1.04
CA ALA A 207 25.23 -7.83 0.26
C ALA A 207 25.27 -7.32 -1.19
N SER A 208 24.09 -7.07 -1.78
CA SER A 208 23.98 -6.63 -3.17
C SER A 208 24.09 -5.10 -3.34
N TYR A 209 23.59 -4.32 -2.36
CA TYR A 209 23.38 -2.88 -2.51
C TYR A 209 24.14 -2.03 -1.46
N GLY A 210 24.83 -2.66 -0.50
CA GLY A 210 25.46 -1.96 0.62
C GLY A 210 24.46 -1.48 1.67
N PRO A 211 24.68 -0.31 2.29
CA PRO A 211 23.72 0.29 3.21
C PRO A 211 22.38 0.56 2.53
N ILE A 212 21.28 0.13 3.14
CA ILE A 212 19.93 0.25 2.58
C ILE A 212 18.93 0.81 3.60
N TRP A 213 17.82 1.28 3.06
CA TRP A 213 16.60 1.54 3.82
C TRP A 213 15.57 0.43 3.56
N VAL A 214 15.11 -0.22 4.61
CA VAL A 214 13.98 -1.16 4.54
C VAL A 214 12.70 -0.43 4.90
N ARG A 215 11.72 -0.51 4.03
CA ARG A 215 10.36 -0.12 4.35
C ARG A 215 9.55 -1.37 4.64
N PHE A 216 9.23 -1.64 5.89
CA PHE A 216 8.27 -2.69 6.23
C PHE A 216 6.88 -2.28 5.75
N VAL A 217 6.30 -3.10 4.86
CA VAL A 217 4.98 -2.83 4.25
C VAL A 217 3.83 -3.48 5.01
N ASP A 218 4.13 -3.95 6.19
CA ASP A 218 3.17 -4.54 7.14
C ASP A 218 2.07 -3.53 7.50
N SER A 219 0.83 -4.00 7.64
CA SER A 219 -0.32 -3.13 7.96
C SER A 219 -0.21 -2.46 9.32
N SER A 220 0.44 -3.10 10.29
CA SER A 220 0.83 -2.54 11.59
C SER A 220 1.91 -3.41 12.22
N LEU A 221 3.17 -3.02 12.06
CA LEU A 221 4.30 -3.79 12.58
C LEU A 221 4.28 -3.83 14.12
N SER A 222 3.94 -2.71 14.78
CA SER A 222 3.89 -2.61 16.24
C SER A 222 2.90 -3.58 16.90
N SER A 223 1.87 -4.01 16.17
CA SER A 223 0.82 -4.87 16.72
C SER A 223 1.17 -6.38 16.70
N LEU A 224 2.38 -6.75 16.29
CA LEU A 224 2.79 -8.16 16.19
C LEU A 224 3.22 -8.77 17.54
N GLY A 225 3.52 -7.92 18.54
CA GLY A 225 3.88 -8.39 19.87
C GLY A 225 5.16 -9.25 19.87
N PRO A 226 5.12 -10.50 20.39
CA PRO A 226 6.31 -11.34 20.51
C PRO A 226 7.04 -11.61 19.18
N ASP A 227 6.33 -11.63 18.06
CA ASP A 227 6.94 -11.82 16.75
C ASP A 227 7.81 -10.61 16.37
N LEU A 228 7.33 -9.39 16.67
CA LEU A 228 8.15 -8.18 16.53
C LEU A 228 9.35 -8.20 17.46
N ASP A 229 9.16 -8.60 18.71
CA ASP A 229 10.24 -8.68 19.69
C ASP A 229 11.40 -9.55 19.19
N ARG A 230 11.10 -10.70 18.63
CA ARG A 230 12.10 -11.59 18.02
C ARG A 230 12.78 -10.96 16.82
N LEU A 231 12.01 -10.30 15.93
CA LEU A 231 12.59 -9.61 14.77
C LEU A 231 13.58 -8.52 15.20
N LEU A 232 13.22 -7.71 16.22
CA LEU A 232 14.07 -6.65 16.72
C LEU A 232 15.35 -7.20 17.37
N GLU A 233 15.26 -8.28 18.16
CA GLU A 233 16.42 -8.96 18.75
C GLU A 233 17.40 -9.42 17.70
N GLU A 234 16.90 -10.07 16.66
CA GLU A 234 17.72 -10.59 15.58
C GLU A 234 18.32 -9.48 14.69
N LEU A 235 17.59 -8.39 14.44
CA LEU A 235 18.12 -7.22 13.73
C LEU A 235 19.25 -6.56 14.52
N ILE A 236 19.10 -6.42 15.85
CA ILE A 236 20.14 -5.88 16.74
C ILE A 236 21.38 -6.80 16.73
N ALA A 237 21.18 -8.11 16.86
CA ALA A 237 22.26 -9.09 16.87
C ALA A 237 23.00 -9.15 15.52
N ALA A 238 22.28 -9.02 14.42
CA ALA A 238 22.84 -9.06 13.07
C ALA A 238 23.71 -7.84 12.74
N ALA A 239 23.51 -6.70 13.41
CA ALA A 239 24.24 -5.43 13.24
C ALA A 239 24.43 -5.03 11.77
N LEU A 240 23.41 -5.22 10.93
CA LEU A 240 23.46 -4.89 9.51
C LEU A 240 23.37 -3.37 9.31
N PRO A 241 23.98 -2.81 8.24
CA PRO A 241 23.85 -1.40 7.89
C PRO A 241 22.47 -1.13 7.26
N VAL A 242 21.43 -1.25 8.07
CA VAL A 242 20.02 -1.12 7.67
C VAL A 242 19.33 -0.09 8.54
N GLU A 243 18.69 0.86 7.91
CA GLU A 243 17.70 1.73 8.53
C GLU A 243 16.32 1.34 8.02
N TRP A 244 15.27 1.59 8.82
CA TRP A 244 13.94 1.17 8.42
C TRP A 244 12.81 2.04 8.94
N SER A 245 11.67 1.92 8.26
CA SER A 245 10.40 2.55 8.61
C SER A 245 9.25 1.55 8.54
N ALA A 246 8.18 1.81 9.29
CA ALA A 246 6.99 0.96 9.33
C ALA A 246 5.72 1.73 9.72
N TYR A 247 4.57 1.09 9.52
CA TYR A 247 3.32 1.49 10.16
C TYR A 247 3.26 0.99 11.59
N ALA A 248 2.75 1.84 12.47
CA ALA A 248 2.56 1.52 13.87
C ALA A 248 1.22 2.07 14.41
N TYR A 249 0.76 1.48 15.47
CA TYR A 249 -0.41 1.93 16.19
C TYR A 249 0.05 2.70 17.46
N PRO A 250 -0.41 3.92 17.72
CA PRO A 250 0.07 4.73 18.83
C PRO A 250 -0.06 4.04 20.20
N HIS A 251 -1.10 3.23 20.37
CA HIS A 251 -1.37 2.52 21.62
C HIS A 251 -0.33 1.44 21.95
N ASP A 252 0.37 0.93 20.95
CA ASP A 252 1.42 -0.10 21.14
C ASP A 252 2.75 0.53 21.60
N VAL A 253 2.91 1.85 21.47
CA VAL A 253 4.18 2.55 21.75
C VAL A 253 4.44 2.59 23.25
N THR A 254 5.50 1.92 23.67
CA THR A 254 6.09 2.00 25.02
C THR A 254 7.55 2.44 24.90
N ALA A 255 8.13 2.95 25.99
CA ALA A 255 9.53 3.36 26.01
C ALA A 255 10.46 2.17 25.67
N LEU A 256 10.18 0.98 26.20
CA LEU A 256 10.95 -0.22 25.89
C LEU A 256 10.88 -0.61 24.42
N LEU A 257 9.68 -0.54 23.81
CA LEU A 257 9.52 -0.85 22.38
C LEU A 257 10.24 0.18 21.51
N ALA A 258 10.11 1.48 21.82
CA ALA A 258 10.78 2.57 21.10
C ALA A 258 12.31 2.43 21.17
N GLU A 259 12.87 2.14 22.35
CA GLU A 259 14.29 1.87 22.52
C GLU A 259 14.76 0.71 21.63
N ARG A 260 14.07 -0.43 21.69
CA ARG A 260 14.43 -1.63 20.92
C ARG A 260 14.33 -1.38 19.42
N MET A 261 13.27 -0.68 18.96
CA MET A 261 13.12 -0.29 17.57
C MET A 261 14.27 0.61 17.10
N ALA A 262 14.62 1.64 17.87
CA ALA A 262 15.71 2.56 17.53
C ALA A 262 17.06 1.83 17.43
N ARG A 263 17.35 0.92 18.38
CA ARG A 263 18.56 0.07 18.38
C ARG A 263 18.59 -0.89 17.18
N ALA A 264 17.42 -1.38 16.75
CA ALA A 264 17.28 -2.23 15.58
C ALA A 264 17.34 -1.45 14.24
N GLY A 265 17.57 -0.14 14.27
CA GLY A 265 17.68 0.70 13.08
C GLY A 265 16.38 1.39 12.64
N CYS A 266 15.33 1.40 13.45
CA CYS A 266 14.13 2.19 13.18
C CYS A 266 14.47 3.67 13.17
N ARG A 267 14.08 4.37 12.09
CA ARG A 267 14.24 5.83 11.98
C ARG A 267 12.93 6.54 11.84
N ALA A 268 11.85 5.81 11.51
CA ALA A 268 10.59 6.47 11.23
C ALA A 268 9.38 5.57 11.41
N LEU A 269 8.33 6.10 12.02
CA LEU A 269 7.05 5.41 12.18
C LEU A 269 5.88 6.24 11.67
N PHE A 270 4.94 5.54 11.03
CA PHE A 270 3.67 6.06 10.57
C PHE A 270 2.58 5.66 11.53
N LEU A 271 2.04 6.61 12.25
CA LEU A 271 0.97 6.38 13.20
C LEU A 271 -0.40 6.59 12.54
N GLY A 272 -1.23 5.55 12.51
CA GLY A 272 -2.64 5.68 12.16
C GLY A 272 -3.37 6.42 13.28
N ILE A 273 -3.74 7.68 13.06
CA ILE A 273 -4.47 8.51 14.03
C ILE A 273 -5.95 8.58 13.69
N GLU A 274 -6.24 8.76 12.44
CA GLU A 274 -7.54 8.88 11.78
C GLU A 274 -8.30 10.15 12.20
N SER A 275 -8.62 10.30 13.50
CA SER A 275 -9.28 11.48 14.07
C SER A 275 -8.91 11.64 15.55
N LEU A 276 -8.87 12.89 16.04
CA LEU A 276 -8.69 13.23 17.45
C LEU A 276 -10.00 13.76 18.08
N ALA A 277 -11.07 13.86 17.31
CA ALA A 277 -12.34 14.40 17.80
C ALA A 277 -13.10 13.37 18.66
N ARG A 278 -13.62 13.85 19.81
CA ARG A 278 -14.29 13.02 20.81
C ARG A 278 -15.53 12.44 20.23
N GLY A 279 -16.11 11.97 19.67
CA GLY A 279 -17.41 11.46 19.16
C GLY A 279 -17.28 10.68 17.88
N VAL A 280 -16.13 10.78 17.24
CA VAL A 280 -15.86 10.02 16.01
C VAL A 280 -15.42 8.60 16.39
N ARG A 281 -16.14 7.61 15.89
CA ARG A 281 -15.81 6.19 16.14
C ARG A 281 -14.89 5.66 15.05
N VAL A 282 -13.70 5.29 15.46
CA VAL A 282 -12.69 4.69 14.59
C VAL A 282 -12.41 3.26 15.06
N GLY A 283 -13.13 2.29 14.52
CA GLY A 283 -12.97 0.89 14.89
C GLY A 283 -13.62 0.49 16.22
N LYS A 284 -13.02 -0.48 16.90
CA LYS A 284 -13.40 -0.90 18.25
C LYS A 284 -13.07 0.15 19.31
N HIS A 285 -12.19 1.05 18.99
CA HIS A 285 -11.72 2.12 19.85
C HIS A 285 -12.36 3.45 19.42
N HIS A 286 -12.64 4.29 20.40
CA HIS A 286 -13.00 5.70 20.15
C HIS A 286 -11.82 6.42 19.47
N ALA A 287 -12.08 7.62 18.94
CA ALA A 287 -11.01 8.50 18.50
C ALA A 287 -9.90 8.57 19.56
N LYS A 288 -8.66 8.55 19.08
CA LYS A 288 -7.50 8.56 19.98
C LYS A 288 -7.44 9.88 20.73
N ARG A 289 -7.22 9.83 22.02
CA ARG A 289 -7.11 11.04 22.83
C ARG A 289 -5.81 11.78 22.49
N PRO A 290 -5.84 13.11 22.28
CA PRO A 290 -4.63 13.88 21.95
C PRO A 290 -3.48 13.65 22.92
N GLU A 291 -3.77 13.48 24.22
CA GLU A 291 -2.77 13.28 25.26
C GLU A 291 -2.07 11.91 25.15
N GLU A 292 -2.79 10.88 24.72
CA GLU A 292 -2.21 9.54 24.48
C GLU A 292 -1.33 9.55 23.26
N VAL A 293 -1.78 10.20 22.19
CA VAL A 293 -1.00 10.34 20.97
C VAL A 293 0.25 11.19 21.21
N SER A 294 0.13 12.31 21.96
CA SER A 294 1.29 13.14 22.31
C SER A 294 2.34 12.34 23.06
N ARG A 295 1.93 11.57 24.07
CA ARG A 295 2.88 10.71 24.81
C ARG A 295 3.58 9.70 23.91
N ALA A 296 2.87 9.06 22.98
CA ALA A 296 3.47 8.13 22.03
C ALA A 296 4.50 8.85 21.13
N VAL A 297 4.16 10.03 20.61
CA VAL A 297 5.06 10.84 19.78
C VAL A 297 6.29 11.27 20.57
N ASP A 298 6.10 11.80 21.78
CA ASP A 298 7.21 12.24 22.65
C ASP A 298 8.14 11.06 22.99
N THR A 299 7.57 9.89 23.31
CA THR A 299 8.33 8.66 23.56
C THR A 299 9.18 8.26 22.35
N LEU A 300 8.64 8.33 21.13
CA LEU A 300 9.40 8.00 19.92
C LEU A 300 10.52 9.01 19.66
N HIS A 301 10.27 10.29 19.90
CA HIS A 301 11.28 11.36 19.78
C HIS A 301 12.43 11.20 20.76
N ASP A 302 12.18 10.72 22.00
CA ASP A 302 13.22 10.46 22.99
C ASP A 302 14.27 9.45 22.48
N TYR A 303 13.91 8.62 21.50
CA TYR A 303 14.79 7.66 20.84
C TYR A 303 15.17 8.04 19.40
N GLY A 304 14.91 9.28 18.99
CA GLY A 304 15.31 9.81 17.68
C GLY A 304 14.51 9.21 16.51
N ILE A 305 13.29 8.74 16.75
CA ILE A 305 12.41 8.18 15.71
C ILE A 305 11.50 9.29 15.20
N PHE A 306 11.54 9.55 13.91
CA PHE A 306 10.68 10.49 13.20
C PHE A 306 9.24 9.96 13.17
N VAL A 307 8.25 10.84 13.39
CA VAL A 307 6.85 10.44 13.54
C VAL A 307 5.94 11.15 12.54
N HIS A 308 5.28 10.35 11.70
CA HIS A 308 4.23 10.80 10.79
C HIS A 308 2.85 10.46 11.34
N GLY A 309 1.93 11.43 11.38
CA GLY A 309 0.53 11.22 11.75
C GLY A 309 -0.39 11.14 10.53
N ASN A 310 -1.11 10.01 10.38
CA ASN A 310 -2.10 9.82 9.31
C ASN A 310 -3.51 10.12 9.81
N PHE A 311 -4.27 10.91 9.02
CA PHE A 311 -5.64 11.30 9.32
C PHE A 311 -6.60 10.98 8.17
N ILE A 312 -7.85 10.66 8.53
CA ILE A 312 -8.96 10.46 7.58
C ILE A 312 -10.02 11.51 7.89
N ILE A 313 -10.38 12.32 6.90
CA ILE A 313 -11.33 13.42 7.05
C ILE A 313 -12.66 13.07 6.41
N GLY A 314 -13.73 13.15 7.16
CA GLY A 314 -15.09 12.81 6.70
C GLY A 314 -15.53 11.40 7.09
N LEU A 315 -14.92 10.81 8.12
CA LEU A 315 -15.40 9.55 8.70
C LEU A 315 -16.88 9.66 9.13
N PRO A 316 -17.64 8.54 9.14
CA PRO A 316 -19.00 8.55 9.65
C PRO A 316 -19.13 9.19 11.03
N GLY A 317 -20.01 10.18 11.15
CA GLY A 317 -20.20 11.00 12.36
C GLY A 317 -19.31 12.25 12.42
N GLU A 318 -18.35 12.44 11.52
CA GLU A 318 -17.62 13.71 11.46
C GLU A 318 -18.48 14.85 10.91
N THR A 319 -18.14 16.05 11.36
CA THR A 319 -18.73 17.33 10.97
C THR A 319 -17.59 18.36 10.80
N PRO A 320 -17.82 19.54 10.23
CA PRO A 320 -16.81 20.61 10.22
C PRO A 320 -16.29 20.95 11.63
N ALA A 321 -17.14 20.90 12.65
CA ALA A 321 -16.75 21.16 14.03
C ALA A 321 -15.81 20.10 14.60
N THR A 322 -16.03 18.81 14.31
CA THR A 322 -15.16 17.73 14.78
C THR A 322 -13.83 17.71 14.03
N VAL A 323 -13.79 18.15 12.78
CA VAL A 323 -12.52 18.36 12.04
C VAL A 323 -11.72 19.50 12.69
N GLU A 324 -12.40 20.57 13.13
CA GLU A 324 -11.76 21.65 13.88
C GLU A 324 -11.24 21.17 15.24
N GLU A 325 -12.00 20.33 15.96
CA GLU A 325 -11.53 19.69 17.21
C GLU A 325 -10.26 18.85 16.95
N THR A 326 -10.22 18.10 15.86
CA THR A 326 -9.03 17.33 15.44
C THR A 326 -7.83 18.26 15.20
N LEU A 327 -8.03 19.38 14.50
CA LEU A 327 -6.96 20.37 14.26
C LEU A 327 -6.46 21.02 15.55
N GLN A 328 -7.35 21.31 16.52
CA GLN A 328 -6.97 21.82 17.83
C GLN A 328 -6.20 20.81 18.66
N GLY A 329 -6.60 19.53 18.61
CA GLY A 329 -5.85 18.43 19.22
C GLY A 329 -4.47 18.28 18.60
N LEU A 330 -4.40 18.28 17.27
CA LEU A 330 -3.16 18.18 16.50
C LEU A 330 -2.17 19.31 16.85
N ALA A 331 -2.66 20.52 17.09
CA ALA A 331 -1.82 21.66 17.45
C ALA A 331 -1.00 21.46 18.74
N ARG A 332 -1.35 20.50 19.58
CA ARG A 332 -0.67 20.16 20.83
C ARG A 332 0.33 19.02 20.69
N ILE A 333 0.38 18.35 19.53
CA ILE A 333 1.20 17.17 19.26
C ILE A 333 2.36 17.57 18.34
N ARG A 334 3.56 17.11 18.66
CA ARG A 334 4.80 17.47 17.94
C ARG A 334 5.12 16.46 16.84
N PHE A 335 4.16 16.14 15.96
CA PHE A 335 4.50 15.34 14.80
C PHE A 335 5.56 16.03 13.94
N ASP A 336 6.44 15.26 13.32
CA ASP A 336 7.39 15.78 12.32
C ASP A 336 6.68 16.02 11.00
N SER A 337 5.72 15.15 10.67
CA SER A 337 4.94 15.21 9.44
C SER A 337 3.50 14.79 9.66
N VAL A 338 2.58 15.34 8.89
CA VAL A 338 1.15 15.03 8.97
C VAL A 338 0.57 14.87 7.57
N GLY A 339 -0.13 13.75 7.36
CA GLY A 339 -0.94 13.48 6.18
C GLY A 339 -2.42 13.35 6.51
N GLY A 340 -3.29 13.75 5.58
CA GLY A 340 -4.73 13.57 5.73
C GLY A 340 -5.44 13.58 4.38
N GLY A 341 -6.32 12.61 4.18
CA GLY A 341 -7.14 12.46 2.98
C GLY A 341 -8.63 12.40 3.29
N PRO A 342 -9.50 12.62 2.31
CA PRO A 342 -10.92 12.41 2.49
C PRO A 342 -11.23 10.93 2.71
N PHE A 343 -12.25 10.65 3.49
CA PHE A 343 -12.78 9.30 3.63
C PHE A 343 -13.29 8.78 2.28
N TYR A 344 -12.94 7.54 1.99
CA TYR A 344 -13.45 6.78 0.85
C TYR A 344 -14.14 5.52 1.34
N LEU A 345 -15.34 5.27 0.83
CA LEU A 345 -16.01 4.00 1.04
C LEU A 345 -15.28 2.93 0.22
N THR A 346 -14.84 1.87 0.88
CA THR A 346 -14.01 0.85 0.23
C THR A 346 -14.77 -0.47 0.13
N PRO A 347 -14.75 -1.14 -1.04
CA PRO A 347 -15.42 -2.42 -1.24
C PRO A 347 -15.01 -3.47 -0.21
N GLY A 348 -15.97 -4.17 0.36
CA GLY A 348 -15.79 -5.22 1.35
C GLY A 348 -15.44 -4.72 2.76
N SER A 349 -15.23 -3.42 2.99
CA SER A 349 -15.05 -2.86 4.32
C SER A 349 -16.31 -3.05 5.19
N THR A 350 -16.16 -2.95 6.50
CA THR A 350 -17.33 -3.03 7.41
C THR A 350 -18.32 -1.89 7.15
N PHE A 351 -17.80 -0.71 6.81
CA PHE A 351 -18.64 0.43 6.44
C PHE A 351 -19.49 0.15 5.20
N GLU A 352 -18.91 -0.51 4.20
CA GLU A 352 -19.65 -0.86 2.98
C GLU A 352 -20.65 -1.98 3.22
N ARG A 353 -20.29 -2.98 4.02
CA ARG A 353 -21.18 -4.13 4.29
C ARG A 353 -22.38 -3.79 5.20
N ARG A 354 -22.27 -2.73 5.99
CA ARG A 354 -23.30 -2.28 6.93
C ARG A 354 -23.47 -0.76 6.90
N PRO A 355 -23.72 -0.16 5.73
CA PRO A 355 -23.69 1.28 5.56
C PRO A 355 -24.70 1.98 6.47
N ASP A 356 -25.92 1.47 6.60
CA ASP A 356 -26.98 2.06 7.44
C ASP A 356 -26.59 2.12 8.92
N SER A 357 -25.83 1.12 9.42
CA SER A 357 -25.39 1.09 10.82
C SER A 357 -24.40 2.21 11.16
N PHE A 358 -23.85 2.85 10.15
CA PHE A 358 -22.87 3.95 10.26
C PHE A 358 -23.39 5.25 9.65
N GLY A 359 -24.68 5.31 9.28
CA GLY A 359 -25.26 6.47 8.63
C GLY A 359 -24.63 6.78 7.27
N ILE A 360 -24.18 5.76 6.56
CA ILE A 360 -23.67 5.88 5.20
C ILE A 360 -24.80 5.57 4.23
N ARG A 361 -25.00 6.45 3.26
CA ARG A 361 -25.97 6.27 2.17
C ARG A 361 -25.23 6.16 0.84
N ILE A 362 -25.41 5.03 0.16
CA ILE A 362 -24.91 4.82 -1.20
C ILE A 362 -25.86 5.52 -2.16
N LEU A 363 -25.33 6.39 -3.01
CA LEU A 363 -26.08 7.26 -3.93
C LEU A 363 -26.07 6.70 -5.36
N ASP A 364 -25.06 5.95 -5.73
CA ASP A 364 -24.92 5.30 -7.02
C ASP A 364 -24.79 3.79 -6.83
N LEU A 365 -25.72 3.01 -7.39
CA LEU A 365 -25.71 1.54 -7.25
C LEU A 365 -24.53 0.89 -7.95
N ASP A 366 -23.99 1.53 -8.97
CA ASP A 366 -22.79 1.08 -9.69
C ASP A 366 -21.51 1.68 -9.12
N TRP A 367 -21.56 2.25 -7.92
CA TRP A 367 -20.46 3.00 -7.30
C TRP A 367 -19.14 2.21 -7.24
N ARG A 368 -19.20 0.91 -7.02
CA ARG A 368 -17.99 0.06 -6.96
C ARG A 368 -17.21 0.14 -8.27
N ILE A 369 -17.89 0.06 -9.41
CA ILE A 369 -17.25 0.16 -10.71
C ILE A 369 -16.88 1.61 -11.02
N ARG A 370 -17.83 2.54 -10.90
CA ARG A 370 -17.66 3.93 -11.31
C ARG A 370 -16.64 4.68 -10.45
N GLN A 371 -16.72 4.59 -9.13
CA GLN A 371 -15.76 5.23 -8.24
C GLN A 371 -14.35 4.72 -8.50
N HIS A 372 -14.20 3.43 -8.71
CA HIS A 372 -12.90 2.81 -8.86
C HIS A 372 -12.30 2.93 -10.26
N VAL A 373 -13.10 3.17 -11.28
CA VAL A 373 -12.61 3.52 -12.62
C VAL A 373 -12.32 5.03 -12.75
N ASN A 374 -13.10 5.86 -12.07
CA ASN A 374 -13.00 7.33 -12.12
C ASN A 374 -12.69 7.92 -10.74
N PHE A 375 -11.66 7.41 -10.05
CA PHE A 375 -11.29 7.84 -8.69
C PHE A 375 -11.12 9.36 -8.54
N TYR A 376 -10.65 10.03 -9.58
CA TYR A 376 -10.43 11.48 -9.60
C TYR A 376 -11.64 12.29 -10.10
N ASP A 377 -12.75 11.64 -10.46
CA ASP A 377 -13.96 12.37 -10.81
C ASP A 377 -14.47 13.16 -9.61
N ALA A 378 -14.25 14.48 -9.66
CA ALA A 378 -14.61 15.38 -8.57
C ALA A 378 -16.10 15.74 -8.58
N ALA A 379 -16.79 15.56 -9.71
CA ALA A 379 -18.16 16.02 -9.91
C ALA A 379 -19.21 15.00 -9.42
N HIS A 380 -18.88 13.70 -9.43
CA HIS A 380 -19.82 12.65 -9.06
C HIS A 380 -19.76 12.32 -7.56
N GLU A 381 -20.93 12.16 -6.94
CA GLU A 381 -21.07 11.71 -5.57
C GLU A 381 -21.57 10.28 -5.55
N TYR A 382 -20.76 9.37 -5.02
CA TYR A 382 -21.06 7.94 -4.95
C TYR A 382 -21.74 7.54 -3.64
N PHE A 383 -21.42 8.25 -2.56
CA PHE A 383 -21.96 8.03 -1.24
C PHE A 383 -21.98 9.35 -0.43
N ALA A 384 -22.73 9.33 0.67
CA ALA A 384 -22.71 10.37 1.69
C ALA A 384 -22.76 9.73 3.07
N THR A 385 -22.29 10.45 4.10
CA THR A 385 -22.62 10.11 5.49
C THR A 385 -23.85 10.88 5.96
N ALA A 386 -24.35 10.57 7.15
CA ALA A 386 -25.46 11.31 7.75
C ALA A 386 -25.15 12.82 7.96
N THR A 387 -23.87 13.18 7.98
CA THR A 387 -23.38 14.52 8.31
C THR A 387 -22.71 15.26 7.16
N LEU A 388 -22.16 14.54 6.18
CA LEU A 388 -21.35 15.13 5.12
C LEU A 388 -21.62 14.46 3.76
N THR A 389 -21.68 15.27 2.70
CA THR A 389 -21.58 14.78 1.34
C THR A 389 -20.12 14.49 0.97
N GLN A 390 -19.89 13.75 -0.09
CA GLN A 390 -18.53 13.43 -0.55
C GLN A 390 -17.77 14.70 -0.99
N GLN A 391 -18.43 15.69 -1.58
CA GLN A 391 -17.84 16.97 -1.90
C GLN A 391 -17.41 17.75 -0.65
N GLN A 392 -18.25 17.74 0.38
CA GLN A 392 -17.90 18.36 1.67
C GLN A 392 -16.69 17.67 2.32
N MET A 393 -16.62 16.33 2.28
CA MET A 393 -15.43 15.59 2.76
C MET A 393 -14.17 16.00 2.02
N LYS A 394 -14.21 16.07 0.68
CA LYS A 394 -13.09 16.53 -0.16
C LYS A 394 -12.67 17.96 0.18
N ALA A 395 -13.63 18.87 0.36
CA ALA A 395 -13.37 20.27 0.71
C ALA A 395 -12.74 20.40 2.10
N LEU A 396 -13.26 19.68 3.10
CA LEU A 396 -12.72 19.65 4.46
C LEU A 396 -11.30 19.06 4.48
N ALA A 397 -11.05 17.98 3.75
CA ALA A 397 -9.72 17.39 3.65
C ALA A 397 -8.72 18.34 2.97
N ALA A 398 -9.14 19.06 1.93
CA ALA A 398 -8.32 20.10 1.32
C ALA A 398 -8.03 21.26 2.29
N GLY A 399 -9.03 21.68 3.08
CA GLY A 399 -8.88 22.67 4.15
C GLY A 399 -7.92 22.19 5.24
N PHE A 400 -8.07 20.95 5.70
CA PHE A 400 -7.17 20.34 6.67
C PHE A 400 -5.72 20.37 6.16
N ARG A 401 -5.47 19.89 4.95
CA ARG A 401 -4.12 19.88 4.36
C ARG A 401 -3.50 21.27 4.32
N ARG A 402 -4.21 22.30 3.87
CA ARG A 402 -3.69 23.68 3.86
C ARG A 402 -3.27 24.13 5.25
N ARG A 403 -4.06 23.82 6.29
CA ARG A 403 -3.77 24.26 7.67
C ARG A 403 -2.59 23.51 8.31
N VAL A 404 -2.32 22.29 7.89
CA VAL A 404 -1.17 21.53 8.42
C VAL A 404 0.13 21.81 7.66
N GLN A 405 0.06 22.22 6.39
CA GLN A 405 1.23 22.52 5.56
C GLN A 405 2.14 23.63 6.13
N ASP A 406 1.59 24.59 6.84
CA ASP A 406 2.37 25.69 7.40
C ASP A 406 3.18 25.28 8.65
N ARG A 407 2.87 24.15 9.24
CA ARG A 407 3.46 23.69 10.51
C ARG A 407 4.22 22.39 10.43
N TYR A 408 3.79 21.50 9.54
CA TYR A 408 4.33 20.13 9.42
C TYR A 408 4.86 19.89 8.02
N LEU A 409 5.87 19.05 7.90
CA LEU A 409 6.30 18.59 6.59
C LEU A 409 5.14 17.89 5.87
N ALA A 410 4.84 18.33 4.65
CA ALA A 410 3.79 17.75 3.86
C ALA A 410 4.30 16.48 3.18
N CYS A 411 3.98 15.32 3.77
CA CYS A 411 4.14 14.05 3.11
C CYS A 411 2.80 13.60 2.54
N TRP A 412 2.73 13.40 1.24
CA TRP A 412 1.51 13.02 0.54
C TRP A 412 1.30 11.50 0.50
N ASN A 413 2.40 10.75 0.59
CA ASN A 413 2.40 9.30 0.58
C ASN A 413 3.65 8.76 1.27
N LEU A 414 3.65 7.46 1.53
CA LEU A 414 4.77 6.72 2.14
C LEU A 414 6.10 6.87 1.39
N SER A 415 6.04 7.16 0.10
CA SER A 415 7.20 7.23 -0.77
C SER A 415 7.95 8.57 -0.61
N ASP A 416 7.20 9.68 -0.51
CA ASP A 416 7.78 11.00 -0.24
C ASP A 416 8.49 11.03 1.11
N TYR A 417 7.95 10.27 2.04
CA TYR A 417 8.49 10.14 3.37
C TYR A 417 9.79 9.33 3.44
N ALA A 418 9.88 8.19 2.79
CA ALA A 418 11.11 7.41 2.75
C ALA A 418 12.27 8.23 2.16
N LEU A 419 11.99 9.09 1.17
CA LEU A 419 12.97 10.03 0.66
C LEU A 419 13.35 11.10 1.70
N LEU A 420 12.38 11.70 2.37
CA LEU A 420 12.66 12.71 3.41
C LEU A 420 13.50 12.11 4.54
N CYS A 421 13.20 10.88 4.94
CA CYS A 421 14.00 10.17 5.93
C CYS A 421 15.42 9.89 5.42
N TRP A 422 15.55 9.41 4.18
CA TRP A 422 16.86 9.16 3.59
C TRP A 422 17.71 10.43 3.48
N LEU A 423 17.11 11.54 3.07
CA LEU A 423 17.75 12.85 3.03
C LEU A 423 18.07 13.39 4.43
N SER A 424 17.23 13.11 5.44
CA SER A 424 17.43 13.59 6.82
C SER A 424 18.58 12.89 7.55
N VAL A 425 18.94 11.66 7.14
CA VAL A 425 20.06 10.91 7.71
C VAL A 425 21.35 11.06 6.89
N GLY A 426 21.42 12.04 6.00
CA GLY A 426 22.66 12.38 5.26
C GLY A 426 22.92 11.50 4.04
N GLY A 427 21.88 10.91 3.46
CA GLY A 427 21.98 10.25 2.16
C GLY A 427 22.33 11.28 1.07
N THR A 428 23.48 11.12 0.44
CA THR A 428 23.93 11.90 -0.74
C THR A 428 23.60 11.17 -2.02
#